data_60b9c2e3312fc02cbe0cafef32fd557f
#
_entry.id   60b9c2e3312fc02cbe0cafef32fd557f
#
_cell.length_a   1.000
_cell.length_b   1.000
_cell.length_c   1.000
_cell.angle_alpha   90.00
_cell.angle_beta   90.00
_cell.angle_gamma   90.00
#
_symmetry.space_group_name_H-M   'P 1'
#
loop_
_entity.id
_entity.type
_entity.pdbx_description
1 polymer ?
#
loop_
_entity_poly.entity_id
_entity_poly.type
_entity_poly.pdbx_seq_one_letter_code
_entity_poly.pdbx_strand_id
1 'polypeptide(L)'
;SAASDVYKRQVGIDTAHHAQAVMSAGFPQRMQKDYRDAIDALFDANRFGQKNGLGFWRYKEDNKGKPKKEEDAAVDGLLAEVSQPKRDFSDDEIIARMMIPMVNEVVRCLEEGIIASPAEADMALVYGLGFPPFHGGAFRWLDTIGSAKYLDMAQQYQHLGPLYEVPAGLRDKARHNEAYYPQVEPARPVGALKTA
;
A
#
# COMPACT_ATOMS: atom_id res chain seq x y z
N SER A 1 -11.75 -10.17 7.10
CA SER A 1 -12.44 -10.70 8.28
C SER A 1 -13.18 -9.57 8.98
N ALA A 2 -14.26 -9.87 9.74
CA ALA A 2 -15.05 -8.88 10.46
C ALA A 2 -14.20 -7.99 11.39
N ALA A 3 -13.18 -8.53 12.03
CA ALA A 3 -12.25 -7.79 12.86
C ALA A 3 -11.41 -6.75 12.08
N SER A 4 -10.95 -7.10 10.89
CA SER A 4 -10.22 -6.17 9.99
C SER A 4 -11.11 -5.01 9.53
N ASP A 5 -12.38 -5.27 9.26
CA ASP A 5 -13.34 -4.23 8.87
C ASP A 5 -13.65 -3.27 10.02
N VAL A 6 -13.81 -3.79 11.23
CA VAL A 6 -14.05 -2.96 12.44
C VAL A 6 -12.84 -2.06 12.69
N TYR A 7 -11.61 -2.59 12.63
CA TYR A 7 -10.39 -1.83 12.84
C TYR A 7 -10.22 -0.72 11.78
N LYS A 8 -10.38 -1.05 10.49
CA LYS A 8 -10.28 -0.06 9.40
C LYS A 8 -11.34 1.03 9.43
N ARG A 9 -12.51 0.74 10.01
CA ARG A 9 -13.60 1.72 10.13
C ARG A 9 -13.45 2.66 11.32
N GLN A 10 -12.68 2.26 12.33
CA GLN A 10 -12.47 3.06 13.55
C GLN A 10 -11.28 4.01 13.44
N VAL A 11 -10.33 3.74 12.54
CA VAL A 11 -9.23 4.68 12.27
C VAL A 11 -9.81 5.89 11.55
N GLY A 12 -9.82 7.03 12.21
CA GLY A 12 -10.38 8.27 11.65
C GLY A 12 -9.38 9.04 10.79
N ILE A 13 -9.89 10.00 10.05
CA ILE A 13 -9.11 10.94 9.24
C ILE A 13 -8.13 11.73 10.11
N ASP A 14 -8.52 12.09 11.33
CA ASP A 14 -7.64 12.71 12.32
C ASP A 14 -6.43 11.83 12.68
N THR A 15 -6.64 10.54 12.85
CA THR A 15 -5.55 9.58 13.08
C THR A 15 -4.63 9.49 11.87
N ALA A 16 -5.19 9.46 10.65
CA ALA A 16 -4.42 9.46 9.42
C ALA A 16 -3.59 10.74 9.26
N HIS A 17 -4.17 11.91 9.57
CA HIS A 17 -3.49 13.20 9.55
C HIS A 17 -2.32 13.24 10.55
N HIS A 18 -2.52 12.78 11.79
CA HIS A 18 -1.44 12.69 12.77
C HIS A 18 -0.35 11.70 12.38
N ALA A 19 -0.73 10.52 11.89
CA ALA A 19 0.24 9.53 11.42
C ALA A 19 1.11 10.08 10.29
N GLN A 20 0.52 10.80 9.35
CA GLN A 20 1.24 11.44 8.26
C GLN A 20 2.27 12.47 8.77
N ALA A 21 1.91 13.29 9.77
CA ALA A 21 2.83 14.25 10.39
C ALA A 21 4.01 13.54 11.08
N VAL A 22 3.75 12.46 11.82
CA VAL A 22 4.78 11.65 12.49
C VAL A 22 5.72 10.99 11.47
N MET A 23 5.16 10.40 10.41
CA MET A 23 5.94 9.77 9.35
C MET A 23 6.81 10.79 8.60
N SER A 24 6.27 11.97 8.30
CA SER A 24 7.01 13.07 7.69
C SER A 24 8.18 13.54 8.56
N ALA A 25 7.99 13.63 9.85
CA ALA A 25 9.05 14.02 10.80
C ALA A 25 10.12 12.93 10.96
N GLY A 26 9.72 11.66 10.96
CA GLY A 26 10.63 10.52 11.08
C GLY A 26 11.43 10.23 9.80
N PHE A 27 10.84 10.48 8.64
CA PHE A 27 11.42 10.16 7.34
C PHE A 27 11.32 11.34 6.35
N PRO A 28 11.94 12.50 6.67
CA PRO A 28 11.74 13.73 5.88
C PRO A 28 12.19 13.59 4.42
N GLN A 29 13.19 12.74 4.13
CA GLN A 29 13.73 12.58 2.78
C GLN A 29 12.75 11.88 1.82
N ARG A 30 11.79 11.10 2.34
CA ARG A 30 10.88 10.31 1.50
C ARG A 30 9.39 10.46 1.82
N MET A 31 9.02 10.90 3.03
CA MET A 31 7.63 10.99 3.47
C MET A 31 7.15 12.42 3.76
N GLN A 32 8.04 13.40 3.65
CA GLN A 32 7.64 14.80 3.72
C GLN A 32 6.84 15.16 2.47
N LYS A 33 5.74 15.88 2.68
CA LYS A 33 4.95 16.47 1.60
C LYS A 33 4.93 18.00 1.75
N ASP A 34 4.90 18.69 0.64
CA ASP A 34 4.81 20.14 0.52
C ASP A 34 3.47 20.61 -0.10
N TYR A 35 2.50 19.72 -0.13
CA TYR A 35 1.16 19.96 -0.68
C TYR A 35 0.08 19.57 0.33
N ARG A 36 -1.08 20.21 0.19
CA ARG A 36 -2.30 19.89 0.93
C ARG A 36 -3.07 18.80 0.19
N ASP A 37 -3.47 17.74 0.89
CA ASP A 37 -4.22 16.63 0.30
C ASP A 37 -5.64 16.49 0.84
N ALA A 38 -6.35 15.45 0.41
CA ALA A 38 -7.71 15.17 0.83
C ALA A 38 -7.84 14.92 2.34
N ILE A 39 -6.81 14.35 2.99
CA ILE A 39 -6.80 14.10 4.43
C ILE A 39 -6.75 15.43 5.19
N ASP A 40 -5.88 16.35 4.76
CA ASP A 40 -5.79 17.68 5.36
C ASP A 40 -7.09 18.47 5.19
N ALA A 41 -7.66 18.46 3.98
CA ALA A 41 -8.91 19.17 3.69
C ALA A 41 -10.09 18.67 4.56
N LEU A 42 -10.19 17.37 4.73
CA LEU A 42 -11.23 16.77 5.56
C LEU A 42 -10.98 16.96 7.05
N PHE A 43 -9.70 16.93 7.48
CA PHE A 43 -9.33 17.19 8.85
C PHE A 43 -9.69 18.61 9.27
N ASP A 44 -9.33 19.63 8.47
CA ASP A 44 -9.65 21.04 8.71
C ASP A 44 -11.16 21.30 8.75
N ALA A 45 -11.93 20.52 7.97
CA ALA A 45 -13.38 20.58 7.97
C ALA A 45 -14.03 19.76 9.11
N ASN A 46 -13.26 19.26 10.07
CA ASN A 46 -13.72 18.39 11.17
C ASN A 46 -14.48 17.14 10.69
N ARG A 47 -14.03 16.55 9.59
CA ARG A 47 -14.62 15.35 9.01
C ARG A 47 -13.77 14.13 9.32
N PHE A 48 -13.96 13.54 10.51
CA PHE A 48 -13.08 12.49 11.04
C PHE A 48 -13.53 11.06 10.72
N GLY A 49 -14.65 10.92 10.01
CA GLY A 49 -15.19 9.61 9.65
C GLY A 49 -16.35 9.19 10.54
N GLN A 50 -16.47 7.89 10.82
CA GLN A 50 -17.59 7.34 11.59
C GLN A 50 -17.69 7.92 13.00
N LYS A 51 -16.59 8.26 13.63
CA LYS A 51 -16.54 8.72 15.03
C LYS A 51 -17.31 10.04 15.27
N ASN A 52 -17.45 10.88 14.24
CA ASN A 52 -18.26 12.10 14.31
C ASN A 52 -19.33 12.17 13.21
N GLY A 53 -19.57 11.07 12.51
CA GLY A 53 -20.60 10.95 11.49
C GLY A 53 -20.28 11.56 10.13
N LEU A 54 -19.13 12.22 9.98
CA LEU A 54 -18.71 12.93 8.78
C LEU A 54 -17.29 12.53 8.38
N GLY A 55 -17.08 12.13 7.14
CA GLY A 55 -15.79 11.80 6.54
C GLY A 55 -15.86 12.03 5.03
N PHE A 56 -15.31 11.15 4.22
CA PHE A 56 -15.60 11.07 2.78
C PHE A 56 -17.07 10.83 2.49
N TRP A 57 -17.79 10.29 3.45
CA TRP A 57 -19.22 9.99 3.43
C TRP A 57 -19.86 10.61 4.65
N ARG A 58 -21.17 10.78 4.60
CA ARG A 58 -22.00 11.00 5.78
C ARG A 58 -22.38 9.63 6.35
N TYR A 59 -22.17 9.43 7.64
CA TYR A 59 -22.52 8.20 8.33
C TYR A 59 -23.75 8.41 9.19
N LYS A 60 -24.77 7.58 8.98
CA LYS A 60 -25.96 7.50 9.82
C LYS A 60 -26.11 6.07 10.32
N GLU A 61 -26.79 5.90 11.42
CA GLU A 61 -27.20 4.58 11.88
C GLU A 61 -28.47 4.13 11.15
N ASP A 62 -28.48 2.87 10.72
CA ASP A 62 -29.71 2.23 10.24
C ASP A 62 -30.63 1.86 11.42
N ASN A 63 -31.83 1.34 11.12
CA ASN A 63 -32.80 0.91 12.13
C ASN A 63 -32.28 -0.23 13.05
N LYS A 64 -31.10 -0.78 12.78
CA LYS A 64 -30.42 -1.84 13.56
C LYS A 64 -29.15 -1.32 14.25
N GLY A 65 -28.94 -0.01 14.29
CA GLY A 65 -27.75 0.61 14.86
C GLY A 65 -26.45 0.37 14.06
N LYS A 66 -26.55 -0.03 12.78
CA LYS A 66 -25.38 -0.23 11.95
C LYS A 66 -25.08 1.05 11.14
N PRO A 67 -23.80 1.44 11.03
CA PRO A 67 -23.43 2.62 10.26
C PRO A 67 -23.72 2.40 8.78
N LYS A 68 -24.55 3.29 8.21
CA LYS A 68 -24.86 3.39 6.79
C LYS A 68 -24.11 4.57 6.20
N LYS A 69 -23.50 4.38 5.03
CA LYS A 69 -22.84 5.43 4.27
C LYS A 69 -23.84 6.10 3.36
N GLU A 70 -23.85 7.42 3.36
CA GLU A 70 -24.60 8.26 2.42
C GLU A 70 -23.63 9.22 1.72
N GLU A 71 -23.88 9.51 0.46
CA GLU A 71 -23.14 10.52 -0.28
C GLU A 71 -23.35 11.90 0.37
N ASP A 72 -22.33 12.73 0.30
CA ASP A 72 -22.36 14.07 0.84
C ASP A 72 -21.70 15.04 -0.15
N ALA A 73 -22.52 15.80 -0.87
CA ALA A 73 -22.06 16.74 -1.88
C ALA A 73 -21.09 17.83 -1.34
N ALA A 74 -21.10 18.09 -0.03
CA ALA A 74 -20.16 19.01 0.58
C ALA A 74 -18.71 18.52 0.46
N VAL A 75 -18.49 17.21 0.35
CA VAL A 75 -17.15 16.63 0.17
C VAL A 75 -16.55 16.99 -1.18
N ASP A 76 -17.35 17.02 -2.23
CA ASP A 76 -16.86 17.34 -3.57
C ASP A 76 -16.26 18.76 -3.63
N GLY A 77 -16.87 19.72 -2.93
CA GLY A 77 -16.32 21.08 -2.82
C GLY A 77 -14.99 21.11 -2.09
N LEU A 78 -14.86 20.41 -0.95
CA LEU A 78 -13.62 20.33 -0.17
C LEU A 78 -12.50 19.63 -0.95
N LEU A 79 -12.83 18.57 -1.67
CA LEU A 79 -11.85 17.83 -2.46
C LEU A 79 -11.43 18.60 -3.72
N ALA A 80 -12.31 19.40 -4.29
CA ALA A 80 -11.97 20.21 -5.48
C ALA A 80 -10.82 21.21 -5.23
N GLU A 81 -10.64 21.66 -3.98
CA GLU A 81 -9.58 22.57 -3.60
C GLU A 81 -8.19 21.93 -3.65
N VAL A 82 -8.11 20.61 -3.47
CA VAL A 82 -6.84 19.86 -3.34
C VAL A 82 -6.64 18.81 -4.43
N SER A 83 -7.66 18.56 -5.25
CA SER A 83 -7.61 17.56 -6.30
C SER A 83 -7.06 18.14 -7.60
N GLN A 84 -6.30 17.33 -8.32
CA GLN A 84 -5.98 17.57 -9.72
C GLN A 84 -7.24 17.40 -10.60
N PRO A 85 -7.24 17.92 -11.83
CA PRO A 85 -8.35 17.71 -12.76
C PRO A 85 -8.74 16.23 -12.84
N LYS A 86 -10.05 15.96 -12.83
CA LYS A 86 -10.57 14.58 -12.91
C LYS A 86 -10.07 13.93 -14.21
N ARG A 87 -9.58 12.71 -14.11
CA ARG A 87 -9.24 11.84 -15.22
C ARG A 87 -9.52 10.39 -14.88
N ASP A 88 -9.61 9.56 -15.88
CA ASP A 88 -9.71 8.11 -15.68
C ASP A 88 -8.33 7.53 -15.36
N PHE A 89 -8.34 6.53 -14.49
CA PHE A 89 -7.17 5.75 -14.13
C PHE A 89 -7.42 4.29 -14.52
N SER A 90 -6.45 3.67 -15.17
CA SER A 90 -6.51 2.23 -15.38
C SER A 90 -6.27 1.48 -14.07
N ASP A 91 -6.79 0.25 -13.98
CA ASP A 91 -6.55 -0.61 -12.82
C ASP A 91 -5.05 -0.83 -12.59
N ASP A 92 -4.28 -1.02 -13.66
CA ASP A 92 -2.82 -1.19 -13.59
C ASP A 92 -2.13 0.05 -13.02
N GLU A 93 -2.56 1.27 -13.38
CA GLU A 93 -2.02 2.49 -12.81
C GLU A 93 -2.34 2.59 -11.32
N ILE A 94 -3.57 2.29 -10.92
CA ILE A 94 -3.99 2.32 -9.51
C ILE A 94 -3.14 1.33 -8.70
N ILE A 95 -3.02 0.09 -9.19
CA ILE A 95 -2.22 -0.95 -8.54
C ILE A 95 -0.76 -0.52 -8.43
N ALA A 96 -0.15 -0.05 -9.52
CA ALA A 96 1.24 0.38 -9.54
C ALA A 96 1.49 1.52 -8.54
N ARG A 97 0.63 2.55 -8.52
CA ARG A 97 0.77 3.70 -7.62
C ARG A 97 0.61 3.35 -6.15
N MET A 98 -0.13 2.30 -5.81
CA MET A 98 -0.25 1.81 -4.45
C MET A 98 0.87 0.84 -4.06
N MET A 99 1.23 -0.07 -4.97
CA MET A 99 2.20 -1.11 -4.68
C MET A 99 3.64 -0.62 -4.65
N ILE A 100 4.01 0.31 -5.53
CA ILE A 100 5.41 0.78 -5.63
C ILE A 100 5.90 1.40 -4.31
N PRO A 101 5.24 2.39 -3.70
CA PRO A 101 5.68 2.96 -2.43
C PRO A 101 5.76 1.92 -1.31
N MET A 102 4.77 1.03 -1.23
CA MET A 102 4.73 -0.02 -0.21
C MET A 102 5.89 -1.01 -0.37
N VAL A 103 6.11 -1.52 -1.58
CA VAL A 103 7.19 -2.48 -1.86
C VAL A 103 8.55 -1.83 -1.64
N ASN A 104 8.75 -0.61 -2.12
CA ASN A 104 10.00 0.12 -1.91
C ASN A 104 10.31 0.27 -0.41
N GLU A 105 9.31 0.61 0.41
CA GLU A 105 9.51 0.79 1.84
C GLU A 105 9.80 -0.54 2.55
N VAL A 106 9.14 -1.62 2.18
CA VAL A 106 9.42 -2.97 2.71
C VAL A 106 10.84 -3.43 2.33
N VAL A 107 11.28 -3.13 1.11
CA VAL A 107 12.67 -3.40 0.70
C VAL A 107 13.67 -2.58 1.52
N ARG A 108 13.40 -1.29 1.78
CA ARG A 108 14.24 -0.46 2.67
C ARG A 108 14.31 -1.04 4.07
N CYS A 109 13.18 -1.49 4.63
CA CYS A 109 13.17 -2.15 5.93
C CYS A 109 14.09 -3.37 5.98
N LEU A 110 14.19 -4.14 4.90
CA LEU A 110 15.14 -5.25 4.80
C LEU A 110 16.59 -4.76 4.67
N GLU A 111 16.85 -3.78 3.80
CA GLU A 111 18.20 -3.22 3.60
C GLU A 111 18.73 -2.52 4.86
N GLU A 112 17.87 -1.86 5.62
CA GLU A 112 18.19 -1.17 6.88
C GLU A 112 18.26 -2.13 8.09
N GLY A 113 17.97 -3.43 7.90
CA GLY A 113 17.99 -4.43 8.97
C GLY A 113 16.87 -4.32 10.00
N ILE A 114 15.80 -3.61 9.67
CA ILE A 114 14.59 -3.49 10.52
C ILE A 114 13.85 -4.84 10.57
N ILE A 115 13.87 -5.56 9.46
CA ILE A 115 13.37 -6.93 9.34
C ILE A 115 14.51 -7.86 8.95
N ALA A 116 14.51 -9.09 9.46
CA ALA A 116 15.61 -10.02 9.30
C ALA A 116 15.59 -10.79 7.97
N SER A 117 14.42 -10.93 7.35
CA SER A 117 14.27 -11.71 6.12
C SER A 117 13.05 -11.31 5.28
N PRO A 118 13.05 -11.63 3.97
CA PRO A 118 11.86 -11.48 3.13
C PRO A 118 10.64 -12.23 3.66
N ALA A 119 10.85 -13.42 4.24
CA ALA A 119 9.76 -14.23 4.79
C ALA A 119 9.09 -13.57 6.01
N GLU A 120 9.89 -12.96 6.89
CA GLU A 120 9.37 -12.20 8.03
C GLU A 120 8.51 -11.02 7.57
N ALA A 121 8.98 -10.27 6.59
CA ALA A 121 8.23 -9.14 6.02
C ALA A 121 6.91 -9.58 5.38
N ASP A 122 6.94 -10.63 4.57
CA ASP A 122 5.76 -11.15 3.88
C ASP A 122 4.71 -11.65 4.89
N MET A 123 5.14 -12.35 5.94
CA MET A 123 4.27 -12.78 7.03
C MET A 123 3.68 -11.59 7.79
N ALA A 124 4.49 -10.58 8.11
CA ALA A 124 4.04 -9.37 8.79
C ALA A 124 2.99 -8.61 7.96
N LEU A 125 3.19 -8.49 6.65
CA LEU A 125 2.23 -7.85 5.75
C LEU A 125 0.90 -8.62 5.67
N VAL A 126 0.96 -9.95 5.51
CA VAL A 126 -0.24 -10.78 5.38
C VAL A 126 -1.05 -10.78 6.67
N TYR A 127 -0.41 -11.02 7.83
CA TYR A 127 -1.12 -11.14 9.10
C TYR A 127 -1.35 -9.79 9.79
N GLY A 128 -0.44 -8.85 9.68
CA GLY A 128 -0.53 -7.56 10.35
C GLY A 128 -1.36 -6.54 9.58
N LEU A 129 -1.18 -6.43 8.27
CA LEU A 129 -1.84 -5.42 7.43
C LEU A 129 -2.96 -5.98 6.54
N GLY A 130 -3.13 -7.30 6.48
CA GLY A 130 -4.13 -7.94 5.63
C GLY A 130 -3.76 -7.86 4.14
N PHE A 131 -2.48 -7.89 3.81
CA PHE A 131 -2.03 -8.04 2.43
C PHE A 131 -2.63 -9.31 1.82
N PRO A 132 -3.04 -9.30 0.54
CA PRO A 132 -3.73 -10.43 -0.05
C PRO A 132 -2.89 -11.73 0.04
N PRO A 133 -3.36 -12.77 0.75
CA PRO A 133 -2.56 -13.97 1.01
C PRO A 133 -2.17 -14.75 -0.25
N PHE A 134 -2.99 -14.63 -1.31
CA PHE A 134 -2.72 -15.29 -2.59
C PHE A 134 -1.50 -14.75 -3.34
N HIS A 135 -1.03 -13.54 -2.98
CA HIS A 135 0.25 -13.00 -3.45
C HIS A 135 1.44 -13.43 -2.59
N GLY A 136 1.20 -13.97 -1.40
CA GLY A 136 2.22 -14.46 -0.49
C GLY A 136 3.03 -13.38 0.23
N GLY A 137 2.75 -12.08 -0.01
CA GLY A 137 3.45 -10.93 0.51
C GLY A 137 4.14 -10.10 -0.56
N ALA A 138 4.82 -9.03 -0.16
CA ALA A 138 5.45 -8.07 -1.08
C ALA A 138 6.65 -8.66 -1.83
N PHE A 139 7.50 -9.41 -1.15
CA PHE A 139 8.67 -10.03 -1.78
C PHE A 139 8.29 -11.19 -2.69
N ARG A 140 7.29 -12.00 -2.33
CA ARG A 140 6.75 -13.04 -3.21
C ARG A 140 6.10 -12.44 -4.45
N TRP A 141 5.33 -11.37 -4.28
CA TRP A 141 4.76 -10.64 -5.39
C TRP A 141 5.85 -10.07 -6.31
N LEU A 142 6.90 -9.47 -5.74
CA LEU A 142 8.04 -8.93 -6.47
C LEU A 142 8.77 -9.99 -7.30
N ASP A 143 9.04 -11.16 -6.70
CA ASP A 143 9.66 -12.29 -7.40
C ASP A 143 8.75 -12.85 -8.51
N THR A 144 7.43 -12.81 -8.33
CA THR A 144 6.46 -13.26 -9.33
C THR A 144 6.48 -12.37 -10.58
N ILE A 145 6.56 -11.05 -10.40
CA ILE A 145 6.61 -10.12 -11.54
C ILE A 145 8.01 -9.97 -12.12
N GLY A 146 9.03 -10.25 -11.34
CA GLY A 146 10.45 -10.09 -11.67
C GLY A 146 11.00 -8.68 -11.40
N SER A 147 12.18 -8.61 -10.81
CA SER A 147 12.80 -7.33 -10.40
C SER A 147 13.03 -6.36 -11.56
N ALA A 148 13.39 -6.84 -12.75
CA ALA A 148 13.58 -6.00 -13.93
C ALA A 148 12.25 -5.34 -14.37
N LYS A 149 11.19 -6.14 -14.47
CA LYS A 149 9.86 -5.62 -14.84
C LYS A 149 9.32 -4.66 -13.79
N TYR A 150 9.61 -4.90 -12.51
CA TYR A 150 9.27 -3.97 -11.43
C TYR A 150 9.98 -2.64 -11.59
N LEU A 151 11.28 -2.64 -11.95
CA LEU A 151 12.04 -1.41 -12.22
C LEU A 151 11.41 -0.58 -13.34
N ASP A 152 11.09 -1.23 -14.47
CA ASP A 152 10.45 -0.57 -15.61
C ASP A 152 9.10 0.05 -15.22
N MET A 153 8.33 -0.66 -14.42
CA MET A 153 7.07 -0.16 -13.88
C MET A 153 7.30 1.03 -12.95
N ALA A 154 8.22 0.94 -12.00
CA ALA A 154 8.48 1.99 -11.02
C ALA A 154 9.03 3.26 -11.67
N GLN A 155 9.85 3.13 -12.70
CA GLN A 155 10.43 4.27 -13.43
C GLN A 155 9.35 5.19 -14.02
N GLN A 156 8.23 4.64 -14.46
CA GLN A 156 7.12 5.42 -15.01
C GLN A 156 6.50 6.39 -13.99
N TYR A 157 6.64 6.06 -12.69
CA TYR A 157 6.02 6.81 -11.59
C TYR A 157 7.02 7.59 -10.72
N GLN A 158 8.30 7.60 -11.03
CA GLN A 158 9.32 8.32 -10.25
C GLN A 158 9.02 9.83 -10.13
N HIS A 159 8.37 10.40 -11.13
CA HIS A 159 7.94 11.80 -11.11
C HIS A 159 6.93 12.14 -10.00
N LEU A 160 6.34 11.13 -9.35
CA LEU A 160 5.38 11.31 -8.25
C LEU A 160 6.05 11.53 -6.89
N GLY A 161 7.38 11.39 -6.81
CA GLY A 161 8.14 11.74 -5.61
C GLY A 161 9.02 10.62 -5.05
N PRO A 162 9.74 10.89 -3.95
CA PRO A 162 10.80 10.01 -3.42
C PRO A 162 10.34 8.61 -2.98
N LEU A 163 9.06 8.44 -2.62
CA LEU A 163 8.52 7.11 -2.30
C LEU A 163 8.53 6.15 -3.50
N TYR A 164 8.58 6.70 -4.72
CA TYR A 164 8.64 5.92 -5.96
C TYR A 164 10.07 5.60 -6.40
N GLU A 165 11.08 6.11 -5.70
CA GLU A 165 12.47 5.75 -5.96
C GLU A 165 12.77 4.34 -5.49
N VAL A 166 13.22 3.49 -6.43
CA VAL A 166 13.55 2.10 -6.13
C VAL A 166 14.82 2.02 -5.28
N PRO A 167 14.83 1.26 -4.18
CA PRO A 167 16.01 1.06 -3.33
C PRO A 167 17.22 0.47 -4.08
N ALA A 168 18.42 0.74 -3.58
CA ALA A 168 19.66 0.38 -4.27
C ALA A 168 19.82 -1.14 -4.41
N GLY A 169 19.56 -1.91 -3.35
CA GLY A 169 19.67 -3.37 -3.39
C GLY A 169 18.68 -4.02 -4.34
N LEU A 170 17.47 -3.45 -4.46
CA LEU A 170 16.51 -3.95 -5.46
C LEU A 170 16.97 -3.66 -6.90
N ARG A 171 17.59 -2.49 -7.14
CA ARG A 171 18.20 -2.20 -8.45
C ARG A 171 19.34 -3.17 -8.78
N ASP A 172 20.15 -3.52 -7.79
CA ASP A 172 21.25 -4.47 -7.96
C ASP A 172 20.73 -5.88 -8.25
N LYS A 173 19.71 -6.33 -7.51
CA LYS A 173 19.03 -7.60 -7.80
C LYS A 173 18.47 -7.66 -9.21
N ALA A 174 17.86 -6.58 -9.68
CA ALA A 174 17.33 -6.51 -11.03
C ALA A 174 18.43 -6.63 -12.12
N ARG A 175 19.60 -6.01 -11.90
CA ARG A 175 20.76 -6.12 -12.81
C ARG A 175 21.28 -7.54 -12.93
N HIS A 176 21.21 -8.32 -11.84
CA HIS A 176 21.69 -9.69 -11.79
C HIS A 176 20.58 -10.72 -11.98
N ASN A 177 19.35 -10.28 -12.20
CA ASN A 177 18.16 -11.14 -12.30
C ASN A 177 17.99 -12.06 -11.07
N GLU A 178 18.27 -11.51 -9.88
CA GLU A 178 18.17 -12.23 -8.62
C GLU A 178 16.80 -12.07 -7.99
N ALA A 179 16.27 -13.18 -7.47
CA ALA A 179 15.06 -13.21 -6.66
C ALA A 179 15.37 -13.03 -5.17
N TYR A 180 14.36 -12.69 -4.37
CA TYR A 180 14.45 -12.64 -2.92
C TYR A 180 14.34 -14.02 -2.28
N TYR A 181 13.63 -14.93 -2.92
CA TYR A 181 13.50 -16.32 -2.48
C TYR A 181 14.29 -17.25 -3.38
N PRO A 182 14.83 -18.35 -2.82
CA PRO A 182 15.46 -19.38 -3.63
C PRO A 182 14.50 -19.89 -4.69
N GLN A 183 14.97 -19.99 -5.92
CA GLN A 183 14.21 -20.65 -6.99
C GLN A 183 14.13 -22.13 -6.63
N VAL A 184 12.92 -22.62 -6.36
CA VAL A 184 12.71 -24.06 -6.18
C VAL A 184 12.76 -24.68 -7.58
N GLU A 185 13.81 -25.45 -7.88
CA GLU A 185 13.80 -26.26 -9.08
C GLU A 185 12.55 -27.14 -9.06
N PRO A 186 11.79 -27.21 -10.16
CA PRO A 186 10.64 -28.10 -10.21
C PRO A 186 11.12 -29.50 -9.87
N ALA A 187 10.48 -30.14 -8.87
CA ALA A 187 10.80 -31.49 -8.48
C ALA A 187 10.87 -32.36 -9.73
N ARG A 188 12.01 -33.03 -9.96
CA ARG A 188 12.11 -33.97 -11.08
C ARG A 188 10.96 -34.97 -10.96
N PRO A 189 10.20 -35.22 -12.02
CA PRO A 189 9.13 -36.20 -11.96
C PRO A 189 9.71 -37.48 -11.40
N VAL A 190 9.17 -37.96 -10.29
CA VAL A 190 9.52 -39.23 -9.69
C VAL A 190 9.34 -40.27 -10.79
N GLY A 191 10.44 -40.90 -11.19
CA GLY A 191 10.49 -41.75 -12.35
C GLY A 191 9.35 -42.77 -12.33
N ALA A 192 8.69 -42.94 -13.47
CA ALA A 192 7.69 -43.96 -13.66
C ALA A 192 8.23 -45.30 -13.10
N LEU A 193 7.54 -45.85 -12.12
CA LEU A 193 7.77 -47.20 -11.65
C LEU A 193 7.77 -48.11 -12.88
N LYS A 194 8.94 -48.65 -13.21
CA LYS A 194 9.04 -49.72 -14.19
C LYS A 194 8.25 -50.87 -13.60
N THR A 195 7.05 -51.09 -14.12
CA THR A 195 6.34 -52.34 -13.91
C THR A 195 7.12 -53.46 -14.59
N ALA A 196 7.67 -54.33 -13.77
CA ALA A 196 8.25 -55.59 -14.20
C ALA A 196 7.12 -56.60 -14.53
#